data_b991a144fc21b621e2556e1839ae9e48
#
_entry.id   b991a144fc21b621e2556e1839ae9e48
#
_cell.length_a   1.000
_cell.length_b   1.000
_cell.length_c   1.000
_cell.angle_alpha   90.00
_cell.angle_beta   90.00
_cell.angle_gamma   90.00
#
_symmetry.space_group_name_H-M   'P 1'
#
loop_
_entity.id
_entity.type
_entity.pdbx_description
1 polymer ?
#
loop_
_entity_poly.entity_id
_entity_poly.type
_entity_poly.pdbx_seq_one_letter_code
_entity_poly.pdbx_strand_id
1 'polypeptide(L)'
;MFTKDLLKNKRILISGVANKYSIAAGIAKSMHREGAELAFTYQNERLLKNLSVIAKELGSDVLIQCDVSDDQSIKDSFAELSKKWDKFDGFVHSIGYAPADQLEGNFVDVTTREGFKIAHDISSYSFTAMAKEAKPMLNDSSALLTLTYLGSVQTVPNYNVMGLAKASLGAN
;
A
#
# COMPACT_ATOMS: atom_id res chain seq x y z
N MET A 1 -21.46 11.68 19.75
CA MET A 1 -21.09 10.35 20.28
C MET A 1 -20.54 9.58 19.07
N PHE A 2 -19.24 9.44 18.95
CA PHE A 2 -18.67 8.67 17.84
C PHE A 2 -18.95 7.20 18.12
N THR A 3 -19.70 6.56 17.23
CA THR A 3 -19.91 5.11 17.29
C THR A 3 -18.56 4.42 17.07
N LYS A 4 -18.00 3.81 18.10
CA LYS A 4 -16.97 2.80 17.96
C LYS A 4 -17.62 1.64 17.19
N ASP A 5 -16.86 0.97 16.32
CA ASP A 5 -17.30 -0.21 15.56
C ASP A 5 -17.78 0.06 14.11
N LEU A 6 -17.35 1.16 13.49
CA LEU A 6 -17.63 1.41 12.06
C LEU A 6 -17.16 0.27 11.13
N LEU A 7 -16.06 -0.40 11.50
CA LEU A 7 -15.46 -1.48 10.73
C LEU A 7 -15.59 -2.86 11.43
N LYS A 8 -16.52 -2.98 12.35
CA LYS A 8 -16.77 -4.26 13.02
C LYS A 8 -17.08 -5.37 12.02
N ASN A 9 -16.42 -6.50 12.16
CA ASN A 9 -16.51 -7.66 11.26
C ASN A 9 -16.00 -7.38 9.83
N LYS A 10 -15.26 -6.28 9.62
CA LYS A 10 -14.62 -5.97 8.36
C LYS A 10 -13.17 -6.46 8.35
N ARG A 11 -12.76 -7.11 7.27
CA ARG A 11 -11.41 -7.60 7.02
C ARG A 11 -10.70 -6.66 6.06
N ILE A 12 -9.57 -6.10 6.48
CA ILE A 12 -8.83 -5.09 5.72
C ILE A 12 -7.38 -5.53 5.53
N LEU A 13 -6.96 -5.63 4.27
CA LEU A 13 -5.55 -5.82 3.90
C LEU A 13 -4.85 -4.47 3.82
N ILE A 14 -3.69 -4.32 4.47
CA ILE A 14 -2.92 -3.07 4.47
C ILE A 14 -1.50 -3.33 3.97
N SER A 15 -1.09 -2.59 2.95
CA SER A 15 0.26 -2.59 2.39
C SER A 15 1.01 -1.30 2.70
N GLY A 16 2.34 -1.38 2.85
CA GLY A 16 3.20 -0.19 2.98
C GLY A 16 3.47 0.25 4.42
N VAL A 17 3.27 -0.61 5.42
CA VAL A 17 3.69 -0.34 6.80
C VAL A 17 5.21 -0.54 6.91
N ALA A 18 5.98 0.54 6.79
CA ALA A 18 7.44 0.51 6.90
C ALA A 18 7.93 0.61 8.36
N ASN A 19 7.25 1.39 9.18
CA ASN A 19 7.54 1.61 10.60
C ASN A 19 6.33 2.25 11.30
N LYS A 20 6.46 2.50 12.60
CA LYS A 20 5.39 3.09 13.45
C LYS A 20 4.97 4.52 13.06
N TYR A 21 5.77 5.21 12.25
CA TYR A 21 5.51 6.58 11.79
C TYR A 21 4.92 6.63 10.37
N SER A 22 4.84 5.49 9.67
CA SER A 22 4.23 5.44 8.34
C SER A 22 2.74 5.77 8.40
N ILE A 23 2.21 6.40 7.34
CA ILE A 23 0.78 6.71 7.22
C ILE A 23 -0.04 5.41 7.33
N ALA A 24 0.43 4.33 6.70
CA ALA A 24 -0.20 3.02 6.79
C ALA A 24 -0.35 2.50 8.23
N ALA A 25 0.64 2.75 9.11
CA ALA A 25 0.54 2.39 10.52
C ALA A 25 -0.54 3.20 11.25
N GLY A 26 -0.67 4.49 10.93
CA GLY A 26 -1.76 5.34 11.44
C GLY A 26 -3.14 4.88 10.97
N ILE A 27 -3.26 4.52 9.70
CA ILE A 27 -4.50 3.94 9.12
C ILE A 27 -4.84 2.63 9.82
N ALA A 28 -3.88 1.71 9.97
CA ALA A 28 -4.07 0.43 10.64
C ALA A 28 -4.59 0.58 12.07
N LYS A 29 -3.98 1.49 12.85
CA LYS A 29 -4.42 1.79 14.22
C LYS A 29 -5.84 2.34 14.26
N SER A 30 -6.20 3.21 13.32
CA SER A 30 -7.54 3.78 13.23
C SER A 30 -8.57 2.73 12.84
N MET A 31 -8.28 1.87 11.86
CA MET A 31 -9.18 0.80 11.44
C MET A 31 -9.36 -0.27 12.52
N HIS A 32 -8.29 -0.65 13.22
CA HIS A 32 -8.36 -1.55 14.36
C HIS A 32 -9.24 -0.98 15.49
N ARG A 33 -9.06 0.31 15.82
CA ARG A 33 -9.91 0.99 16.83
C ARG A 33 -11.40 0.97 16.48
N GLU A 34 -11.72 0.96 15.18
CA GLU A 34 -13.09 0.87 14.67
C GLU A 34 -13.57 -0.59 14.46
N GLY A 35 -12.81 -1.57 14.94
CA GLY A 35 -13.21 -2.97 15.00
C GLY A 35 -12.84 -3.83 13.81
N ALA A 36 -11.97 -3.35 12.89
CA ALA A 36 -11.50 -4.14 11.75
C ALA A 36 -10.55 -5.27 12.18
N GLU A 37 -10.68 -6.42 11.54
CA GLU A 37 -9.66 -7.48 11.47
C GLU A 37 -8.64 -7.10 10.37
N LEU A 38 -7.35 -7.13 10.70
CA LEU A 38 -6.31 -6.64 9.81
C LEU A 38 -5.39 -7.76 9.32
N ALA A 39 -4.97 -7.66 8.06
CA ALA A 39 -3.85 -8.39 7.49
C ALA A 39 -2.86 -7.40 6.87
N PHE A 40 -1.60 -7.78 6.77
CA PHE A 40 -0.55 -6.89 6.26
C PHE A 40 0.31 -7.57 5.22
N THR A 41 0.79 -6.77 4.23
CA THR A 41 1.88 -7.19 3.37
C THR A 41 3.19 -6.50 3.75
N TYR A 42 4.30 -7.18 3.49
CA TYR A 42 5.66 -6.67 3.66
C TYR A 42 6.56 -7.11 2.51
N GLN A 43 7.51 -6.28 2.11
CA GLN A 43 8.41 -6.59 0.99
C GLN A 43 9.52 -7.57 1.38
N ASN A 44 10.16 -7.35 2.54
CA ASN A 44 11.38 -8.06 2.94
C ASN A 44 11.50 -8.21 4.46
N GLU A 45 12.46 -9.03 4.91
CA GLU A 45 12.71 -9.34 6.32
C GLU A 45 12.97 -8.10 7.20
N ARG A 46 13.60 -7.06 6.65
CA ARG A 46 13.85 -5.81 7.40
C ARG A 46 12.52 -5.13 7.75
N LEU A 47 11.58 -5.10 6.82
CA LEU A 47 10.25 -4.53 7.05
C LEU A 47 9.40 -5.43 7.94
N LEU A 48 9.51 -6.75 7.79
CA LEU A 48 8.81 -7.70 8.66
C LEU A 48 9.13 -7.49 10.14
N LYS A 49 10.38 -7.22 10.51
CA LYS A 49 10.77 -6.96 11.91
C LYS A 49 10.00 -5.78 12.52
N ASN A 50 9.85 -4.68 11.78
CA ASN A 50 9.10 -3.52 12.24
C ASN A 50 7.59 -3.79 12.25
N LEU A 51 7.09 -4.43 11.20
CA LEU A 51 5.68 -4.75 11.04
C LEU A 51 5.18 -5.72 12.11
N SER A 52 5.97 -6.75 12.46
CA SER A 52 5.58 -7.76 13.45
C SER A 52 5.23 -7.15 14.82
N VAL A 53 5.94 -6.11 15.23
CA VAL A 53 5.66 -5.40 16.48
C VAL A 53 4.31 -4.69 16.38
N ILE A 54 4.07 -3.97 15.28
CA ILE A 54 2.83 -3.21 15.05
C ILE A 54 1.63 -4.16 14.91
N ALA A 55 1.79 -5.23 14.13
CA ALA A 55 0.73 -6.21 13.91
C ALA A 55 0.32 -6.90 15.22
N LYS A 56 1.29 -7.25 16.05
CA LYS A 56 1.03 -7.83 17.38
C LYS A 56 0.25 -6.88 18.29
N GLU A 57 0.60 -5.59 18.30
CA GLU A 57 -0.14 -4.56 19.04
C GLU A 57 -1.59 -4.43 18.56
N LEU A 58 -1.85 -4.70 17.28
CA LEU A 58 -3.16 -4.63 16.63
C LEU A 58 -3.87 -6.00 16.54
N GLY A 59 -3.35 -7.02 17.23
CA GLY A 59 -3.97 -8.34 17.29
C GLY A 59 -3.99 -9.11 15.98
N SER A 60 -3.11 -8.76 15.01
CA SER A 60 -3.02 -9.44 13.72
C SER A 60 -1.83 -10.40 13.69
N ASP A 61 -2.06 -11.61 13.18
CA ASP A 61 -1.05 -12.64 12.89
C ASP A 61 -0.91 -12.93 11.38
N VAL A 62 -1.67 -12.21 10.54
CA VAL A 62 -1.66 -12.39 9.07
C VAL A 62 -0.67 -11.41 8.44
N LEU A 63 0.57 -11.87 8.28
CA LEU A 63 1.69 -11.14 7.67
C LEU A 63 2.15 -11.90 6.44
N ILE A 64 2.08 -11.27 5.26
CA ILE A 64 2.29 -11.93 3.97
C ILE A 64 3.38 -11.19 3.20
N GLN A 65 4.37 -11.92 2.70
CA GLN A 65 5.39 -11.33 1.84
C GLN A 65 4.80 -10.95 0.49
N CYS A 66 5.13 -9.73 0.03
CA CYS A 66 4.71 -9.21 -1.27
C CYS A 66 5.71 -8.14 -1.73
N ASP A 67 6.49 -8.46 -2.76
CA ASP A 67 7.25 -7.47 -3.50
C ASP A 67 6.45 -7.03 -4.72
N VAL A 68 6.01 -5.77 -4.71
CA VAL A 68 5.14 -5.24 -5.78
C VAL A 68 5.86 -4.95 -7.08
N SER A 69 7.18 -5.11 -7.14
CA SER A 69 7.96 -5.06 -8.37
C SER A 69 7.96 -6.39 -9.15
N ASP A 70 7.30 -7.43 -8.61
CA ASP A 70 7.20 -8.76 -9.19
C ASP A 70 5.75 -9.24 -9.19
N ASP A 71 5.16 -9.39 -10.37
CA ASP A 71 3.78 -9.87 -10.55
C ASP A 71 3.56 -11.27 -9.95
N GLN A 72 4.58 -12.14 -9.95
CA GLN A 72 4.46 -13.46 -9.34
C GLN A 72 4.39 -13.34 -7.82
N SER A 73 5.20 -12.47 -7.21
CA SER A 73 5.14 -12.19 -5.77
C SER A 73 3.77 -11.62 -5.35
N ILE A 74 3.19 -10.73 -6.17
CA ILE A 74 1.82 -10.22 -5.93
C ILE A 74 0.83 -11.39 -5.96
N LYS A 75 0.84 -12.21 -7.00
CA LYS A 75 -0.06 -13.37 -7.13
C LYS A 75 0.07 -14.36 -5.97
N ASP A 76 1.29 -14.70 -5.61
CA ASP A 76 1.56 -15.63 -4.50
C ASP A 76 1.08 -15.06 -3.16
N SER A 77 1.20 -13.76 -2.95
CA SER A 77 0.73 -13.09 -1.74
C SER A 77 -0.79 -13.22 -1.56
N PHE A 78 -1.58 -13.08 -2.63
CA PHE A 78 -3.04 -13.28 -2.56
C PHE A 78 -3.41 -14.76 -2.45
N ALA A 79 -2.62 -15.66 -3.02
CA ALA A 79 -2.78 -17.10 -2.79
C ALA A 79 -2.53 -17.48 -1.31
N GLU A 80 -1.55 -16.86 -0.64
CA GLU A 80 -1.34 -17.03 0.81
C GLU A 80 -2.47 -16.40 1.63
N LEU A 81 -2.95 -15.20 1.26
CA LEU A 81 -4.07 -14.56 1.92
C LEU A 81 -5.34 -15.42 1.85
N SER A 82 -5.59 -16.07 0.71
CA SER A 82 -6.78 -16.92 0.52
C SER A 82 -6.82 -18.13 1.45
N LYS A 83 -5.68 -18.59 1.98
CA LYS A 83 -5.62 -19.64 3.00
C LYS A 83 -6.08 -19.17 4.38
N LYS A 84 -6.15 -17.86 4.61
CA LYS A 84 -6.57 -17.22 5.86
C LYS A 84 -7.96 -16.63 5.76
N TRP A 85 -8.28 -15.98 4.64
CA TRP A 85 -9.54 -15.30 4.39
C TRP A 85 -10.12 -15.71 3.04
N ASP A 86 -11.34 -16.20 3.00
CA ASP A 86 -12.06 -16.47 1.75
C ASP A 86 -12.41 -15.17 1.05
N LYS A 87 -12.82 -14.17 1.83
CA LYS A 87 -13.24 -12.84 1.38
C LYS A 87 -12.75 -11.76 2.34
N PHE A 88 -12.62 -10.53 1.83
CA PHE A 88 -12.30 -9.36 2.65
C PHE A 88 -12.99 -8.09 2.11
N ASP A 89 -13.01 -7.03 2.90
CA ASP A 89 -13.85 -5.85 2.69
C ASP A 89 -13.08 -4.62 2.24
N GLY A 90 -11.77 -4.63 2.37
CA GLY A 90 -11.01 -3.46 1.97
C GLY A 90 -9.53 -3.74 1.79
N PHE A 91 -8.94 -2.96 0.88
CA PHE A 91 -7.52 -2.99 0.62
C PHE A 91 -6.96 -1.57 0.67
N VAL A 92 -5.94 -1.36 1.48
CA VAL A 92 -5.21 -0.09 1.59
C VAL A 92 -3.83 -0.25 0.96
N HIS A 93 -3.64 0.43 -0.17
CA HIS A 93 -2.35 0.53 -0.85
C HIS A 93 -1.64 1.81 -0.43
N SER A 94 -0.64 1.68 0.45
CA SER A 94 0.18 2.79 0.93
C SER A 94 1.64 2.61 0.51
N ILE A 95 1.86 2.35 -0.78
CA ILE A 95 3.17 2.09 -1.37
C ILE A 95 3.55 3.23 -2.29
N GLY A 96 4.82 3.58 -2.29
CA GLY A 96 5.41 4.53 -3.20
C GLY A 96 6.92 4.52 -3.07
N TYR A 97 7.62 4.53 -4.21
CA TYR A 97 9.06 4.54 -4.27
C TYR A 97 9.55 5.20 -5.55
N ALA A 98 10.61 5.98 -5.44
CA ALA A 98 11.46 6.39 -6.54
C ALA A 98 12.92 6.38 -6.07
N PRO A 99 13.90 6.11 -6.94
CA PRO A 99 15.31 6.26 -6.60
C PRO A 99 15.63 7.69 -6.15
N ALA A 100 16.46 7.86 -5.13
CA ALA A 100 16.72 9.16 -4.51
C ALA A 100 17.32 10.18 -5.48
N ASP A 101 18.18 9.73 -6.40
CA ASP A 101 18.80 10.53 -7.45
C ASP A 101 17.80 11.10 -8.49
N GLN A 102 16.59 10.57 -8.50
CA GLN A 102 15.50 11.06 -9.36
C GLN A 102 14.67 12.17 -8.70
N LEU A 103 14.88 12.42 -7.42
CA LEU A 103 14.08 13.36 -6.63
C LEU A 103 14.77 14.70 -6.41
N GLU A 104 16.09 14.72 -6.28
CA GLU A 104 16.87 15.93 -6.02
C GLU A 104 17.34 16.59 -7.31
N GLY A 105 17.21 17.93 -7.41
CA GLY A 105 17.65 18.71 -8.56
C GLY A 105 16.53 19.08 -9.54
N ASN A 106 16.94 19.63 -10.70
CA ASN A 106 15.99 20.02 -11.73
C ASN A 106 15.40 18.78 -12.40
N PHE A 107 14.09 18.74 -12.49
CA PHE A 107 13.34 17.59 -13.02
C PHE A 107 13.86 17.09 -14.38
N VAL A 108 14.11 18.00 -15.34
CA VAL A 108 14.53 17.59 -16.69
C VAL A 108 15.96 17.07 -16.75
N ASP A 109 16.79 17.44 -15.78
CA ASP A 109 18.21 17.05 -15.75
C ASP A 109 18.40 15.71 -15.03
N VAL A 110 17.59 15.41 -14.01
CA VAL A 110 17.75 14.24 -13.16
C VAL A 110 16.86 13.05 -13.56
N THR A 111 15.77 13.31 -14.30
CA THR A 111 14.85 12.24 -14.69
C THR A 111 15.44 11.33 -15.75
N THR A 112 15.63 10.07 -15.42
CA THR A 112 16.06 9.04 -16.35
C THR A 112 14.89 8.15 -16.78
N ARG A 113 15.05 7.48 -17.93
CA ARG A 113 14.05 6.49 -18.40
C ARG A 113 13.82 5.39 -17.38
N GLU A 114 14.88 4.90 -16.77
CA GLU A 114 14.80 3.82 -15.78
C GLU A 114 14.17 4.29 -14.48
N GLY A 115 14.58 5.45 -13.94
CA GLY A 115 13.97 6.03 -12.75
C GLY A 115 12.48 6.33 -12.93
N PHE A 116 12.09 6.81 -14.12
CA PHE A 116 10.70 7.02 -14.48
C PHE A 116 9.89 5.71 -14.45
N LYS A 117 10.42 4.62 -15.06
CA LYS A 117 9.80 3.31 -15.03
C LYS A 117 9.62 2.79 -13.61
N ILE A 118 10.69 2.78 -12.81
CA ILE A 118 10.66 2.30 -11.42
C ILE A 118 9.62 3.06 -10.61
N ALA A 119 9.59 4.39 -10.71
CA ALA A 119 8.65 5.20 -9.96
C ALA A 119 7.19 4.88 -10.33
N HIS A 120 6.88 4.73 -11.62
CA HIS A 120 5.51 4.41 -12.08
C HIS A 120 5.13 2.96 -11.78
N ASP A 121 6.05 2.03 -11.98
CA ASP A 121 5.83 0.62 -11.70
C ASP A 121 5.46 0.39 -10.23
N ILE A 122 6.32 0.84 -9.31
CA ILE A 122 6.11 0.61 -7.87
C ILE A 122 5.01 1.51 -7.30
N SER A 123 4.87 2.76 -7.77
CA SER A 123 3.99 3.73 -7.11
C SER A 123 2.62 3.91 -7.75
N SER A 124 2.39 3.34 -8.95
CA SER A 124 1.13 3.44 -9.68
C SER A 124 0.63 2.06 -10.14
N TYR A 125 1.38 1.37 -11.01
CA TYR A 125 0.96 0.07 -11.56
C TYR A 125 0.68 -0.96 -10.46
N SER A 126 1.47 -1.00 -9.41
CA SER A 126 1.31 -1.95 -8.30
C SER A 126 -0.09 -1.90 -7.66
N PHE A 127 -0.74 -0.74 -7.61
CA PHE A 127 -2.13 -0.63 -7.13
C PHE A 127 -3.09 -1.42 -8.02
N THR A 128 -3.00 -1.24 -9.33
CA THR A 128 -3.82 -1.97 -10.31
C THR A 128 -3.51 -3.48 -10.29
N ALA A 129 -2.23 -3.85 -10.23
CA ALA A 129 -1.81 -5.26 -10.17
C ALA A 129 -2.35 -5.96 -8.91
N MET A 130 -2.21 -5.32 -7.74
CA MET A 130 -2.78 -5.86 -6.49
C MET A 130 -4.31 -5.87 -6.51
N ALA A 131 -4.96 -4.86 -7.08
CA ALA A 131 -6.43 -4.82 -7.23
C ALA A 131 -6.95 -5.96 -8.11
N LYS A 132 -6.22 -6.31 -9.18
CA LYS A 132 -6.53 -7.45 -10.03
C LYS A 132 -6.54 -8.76 -9.26
N GLU A 133 -5.52 -9.05 -8.46
CA GLU A 133 -5.43 -10.27 -7.65
C GLU A 133 -6.39 -10.25 -6.46
N ALA A 134 -6.69 -9.06 -5.90
CA ALA A 134 -7.69 -8.89 -4.84
C ALA A 134 -9.12 -9.17 -5.31
N LYS A 135 -9.45 -8.80 -6.57
CA LYS A 135 -10.82 -8.81 -7.11
C LYS A 135 -11.63 -10.09 -6.83
N PRO A 136 -11.11 -11.31 -7.02
CA PRO A 136 -11.87 -12.54 -6.74
C PRO A 136 -12.18 -12.75 -5.25
N MET A 137 -11.44 -12.08 -4.35
CA MET A 137 -11.59 -12.19 -2.90
C MET A 137 -12.38 -11.03 -2.27
N LEU A 138 -12.75 -10.02 -3.02
CA LEU A 138 -13.49 -8.87 -2.50
C LEU A 138 -14.96 -9.22 -2.24
N ASN A 139 -15.51 -8.70 -1.14
CA ASN A 139 -16.95 -8.67 -0.88
C ASN A 139 -17.64 -7.63 -1.78
N ASP A 140 -18.95 -7.75 -2.00
CA ASP A 140 -19.71 -6.85 -2.88
C ASP A 140 -19.66 -5.37 -2.44
N SER A 141 -19.55 -5.12 -1.15
CA SER A 141 -19.43 -3.77 -0.57
C SER A 141 -18.01 -3.44 -0.11
N SER A 142 -17.01 -3.90 -0.84
CA SER A 142 -15.61 -3.63 -0.52
C SER A 142 -15.15 -2.26 -1.04
N ALA A 143 -14.07 -1.75 -0.46
CA ALA A 143 -13.42 -0.50 -0.88
C ALA A 143 -11.92 -0.67 -1.07
N LEU A 144 -11.39 -0.06 -2.12
CA LEU A 144 -9.95 0.05 -2.37
C LEU A 144 -9.51 1.49 -2.11
N LEU A 145 -8.46 1.65 -1.33
CA LEU A 145 -7.89 2.95 -0.96
C LEU A 145 -6.42 3.01 -1.35
N THR A 146 -6.02 4.09 -1.99
CA THR A 146 -4.60 4.40 -2.18
C THR A 146 -4.26 5.79 -1.69
N LEU A 147 -2.96 6.07 -1.51
CA LEU A 147 -2.47 7.35 -1.00
C LEU A 147 -1.80 8.14 -2.12
N THR A 148 -2.34 9.30 -2.42
CA THR A 148 -1.74 10.28 -3.32
C THR A 148 -1.17 11.48 -2.53
N TYR A 149 -0.63 12.45 -3.25
CA TYR A 149 -0.03 13.65 -2.66
C TYR A 149 -0.29 14.87 -3.56
N LEU A 150 -0.20 16.05 -2.99
CA LEU A 150 -0.39 17.33 -3.70
C LEU A 150 0.47 17.45 -4.97
N GLY A 151 1.67 16.85 -4.97
CA GLY A 151 2.54 16.75 -6.13
C GLY A 151 1.96 16.01 -7.35
N SER A 152 0.80 15.36 -7.22
CA SER A 152 0.08 14.76 -8.35
C SER A 152 -0.68 15.79 -9.21
N VAL A 153 -0.99 16.95 -8.66
CA VAL A 153 -1.78 18.01 -9.32
C VAL A 153 -1.03 19.34 -9.48
N GLN A 154 0.12 19.47 -8.84
CA GLN A 154 0.99 20.65 -8.96
C GLN A 154 2.45 20.28 -8.75
N THR A 155 3.35 21.13 -9.26
CA THR A 155 4.79 20.95 -9.07
C THR A 155 5.20 21.20 -7.62
N VAL A 156 5.92 20.23 -7.04
CA VAL A 156 6.50 20.33 -5.70
C VAL A 156 8.02 20.13 -5.83
N PRO A 157 8.85 21.04 -5.31
CA PRO A 157 10.30 20.90 -5.34
C PRO A 157 10.75 19.56 -4.73
N ASN A 158 11.75 18.93 -5.36
CA ASN A 158 12.33 17.65 -4.92
C ASN A 158 11.32 16.47 -4.85
N TYR A 159 10.21 16.59 -5.57
CA TYR A 159 9.26 15.50 -5.73
C TYR A 159 9.30 14.88 -7.13
N ASN A 160 9.70 15.65 -8.11
CA ASN A 160 10.06 15.27 -9.47
C ASN A 160 9.22 14.11 -10.06
N VAL A 161 9.88 13.00 -10.42
CA VAL A 161 9.22 11.82 -11.03
C VAL A 161 8.10 11.22 -10.17
N MET A 162 8.16 11.39 -8.85
CA MET A 162 7.07 10.93 -7.96
C MET A 162 5.77 11.71 -8.20
N GLY A 163 5.84 12.99 -8.56
CA GLY A 163 4.65 13.77 -8.92
C GLY A 163 3.89 13.12 -10.08
N LEU A 164 4.62 12.72 -11.11
CA LEU A 164 4.06 12.03 -12.29
C LEU A 164 3.51 10.65 -11.93
N ALA A 165 4.23 9.89 -11.13
CA ALA A 165 3.76 8.58 -10.67
C ALA A 165 2.48 8.69 -9.82
N LYS A 166 2.38 9.71 -8.95
CA LYS A 166 1.18 9.98 -8.15
C LYS A 166 0.02 10.53 -8.97
N ALA A 167 0.27 11.29 -10.04
CA ALA A 167 -0.77 11.69 -10.99
C ALA A 167 -1.32 10.47 -11.74
N SER A 168 -0.44 9.59 -12.21
CA SER A 168 -0.82 8.30 -12.80
C SER A 168 -1.64 7.45 -11.82
N LEU A 169 -1.21 7.34 -10.56
CA LEU A 169 -1.96 6.62 -9.52
C LEU A 169 -3.34 7.23 -9.27
N GLY A 170 -3.46 8.56 -9.31
CA GLY A 170 -4.75 9.23 -9.11
C GLY A 170 -5.73 9.06 -10.27
N ALA A 171 -5.27 8.57 -11.42
CA ALA A 171 -6.08 8.28 -12.60
C ALA A 171 -6.52 6.80 -12.69
N ASN A 172 -6.04 5.92 -11.77
CA ASN A 172 -6.44 4.51 -11.67
C ASN A 172 -7.83 4.36 -10.97
#